data_0515cc2055d77084f47b7d209136e21d
#
_entry.id   0515cc2055d77084f47b7d209136e21d
#
_cell.length_a   1.000
_cell.length_b   1.000
_cell.length_c   1.000
_cell.angle_alpha   90.00
_cell.angle_beta   90.00
_cell.angle_gamma   90.00
#
_symmetry.space_group_name_H-M   'P 1'
#
loop_
_entity.id
_entity.type
_entity.pdbx_description
1 polymer ?
#
loop_
_entity_poly.entity_id
_entity_poly.type
_entity_poly.pdbx_seq_one_letter_code
_entity_poly.pdbx_strand_id
1 'polypeptide(L)'
;EESLELLKDIQSDFYEREYCMLTLFLNCGMRLSELVSINLSDFKDDTIRITGKGSKQRLVYLNPACVDAVKQYLAARAKLENLKDKQALFVSRRTGRRLSPRRVEQIVSHQLKCAGLDGYGYSPHKLRHTAATLMYRHGQADMLTLKEILGHEHVSTTEIYTHLDTKKLHDVVNSSPLAGVKMPRPADSQGL
;
A
#
# COMPACT_ATOMS: atom_id res chain seq x y z
N GLU A 1 -13.82 -5.73 8.37
CA GLU A 1 -13.57 -7.00 9.03
C GLU A 1 -12.53 -7.79 8.24
N GLU A 2 -12.82 -8.21 7.00
CA GLU A 2 -11.92 -8.98 6.10
C GLU A 2 -10.53 -8.35 5.90
N SER A 3 -10.45 -7.01 5.80
CA SER A 3 -9.16 -6.31 5.66
C SER A 3 -8.27 -6.45 6.89
N LEU A 4 -8.86 -6.55 8.08
CA LEU A 4 -8.13 -6.78 9.32
C LEU A 4 -7.68 -8.23 9.43
N GLU A 5 -8.52 -9.17 9.00
CA GLU A 5 -8.17 -10.60 8.94
C GLU A 5 -7.00 -10.81 7.99
N LEU A 6 -7.06 -10.23 6.78
CA LEU A 6 -5.98 -10.30 5.81
C LEU A 6 -4.63 -9.78 6.38
N LEU A 7 -4.65 -8.72 7.19
CA LEU A 7 -3.43 -8.17 7.80
C LEU A 7 -2.93 -8.97 9.01
N LYS A 8 -3.79 -9.75 9.68
CA LYS A 8 -3.41 -10.57 10.83
C LYS A 8 -2.83 -11.92 10.41
N ASP A 9 -3.34 -12.52 9.34
CA ASP A 9 -3.06 -13.91 8.94
C ASP A 9 -1.97 -14.04 7.87
N ILE A 10 -1.07 -13.06 7.79
CA ILE A 10 0.03 -13.08 6.81
C ILE A 10 1.00 -14.22 7.15
N GLN A 11 1.13 -15.15 6.21
CA GLN A 11 2.07 -16.27 6.27
C GLN A 11 3.16 -16.08 5.21
N SER A 12 4.36 -15.71 5.65
CA SER A 12 5.45 -15.40 4.74
C SER A 12 6.81 -15.56 5.39
N ASP A 13 7.79 -15.99 4.61
CA ASP A 13 9.21 -15.95 4.95
C ASP A 13 9.80 -14.53 4.90
N PHE A 14 9.02 -13.56 4.43
CA PHE A 14 9.36 -12.15 4.43
C PHE A 14 8.14 -11.30 4.83
N TYR A 15 7.71 -11.54 6.07
CA TYR A 15 6.49 -11.01 6.68
C TYR A 15 6.37 -9.48 6.56
N GLU A 16 7.41 -8.73 6.93
CA GLU A 16 7.39 -7.26 6.95
C GLU A 16 7.15 -6.68 5.56
N ARG A 17 7.68 -7.34 4.51
CA ARG A 17 7.44 -6.93 3.12
C ARG A 17 5.98 -7.07 2.74
N GLU A 18 5.39 -8.22 3.03
CA GLU A 18 4.03 -8.54 2.61
C GLU A 18 3.01 -7.77 3.42
N TYR A 19 3.27 -7.60 4.70
CA TYR A 19 2.47 -6.71 5.55
C TYR A 19 2.49 -5.27 5.05
N CYS A 20 3.66 -4.71 4.76
CA CYS A 20 3.80 -3.37 4.23
C CYS A 20 3.06 -3.21 2.89
N MET A 21 3.19 -4.18 2.00
CA MET A 21 2.55 -4.19 0.70
C MET A 21 1.02 -4.17 0.79
N LEU A 22 0.45 -5.04 1.61
CA LEU A 22 -0.99 -5.11 1.84
C LEU A 22 -1.52 -3.86 2.55
N THR A 23 -0.77 -3.34 3.53
CA THR A 23 -1.12 -2.10 4.24
C THR A 23 -1.19 -0.91 3.28
N LEU A 24 -0.25 -0.77 2.35
CA LEU A 24 -0.27 0.28 1.32
C LEU A 24 -1.44 0.10 0.34
N PHE A 25 -1.75 -1.12 -0.10
CA PHE A 25 -2.92 -1.35 -0.95
C PHE A 25 -4.22 -0.95 -0.27
N LEU A 26 -4.42 -1.34 1.00
CA LEU A 26 -5.65 -1.15 1.74
C LEU A 26 -5.85 0.28 2.27
N ASN A 27 -4.77 1.02 2.52
CA ASN A 27 -4.85 2.38 3.06
C ASN A 27 -4.65 3.47 2.00
N CYS A 28 -3.82 3.23 0.99
CA CYS A 28 -3.49 4.24 -0.03
C CYS A 28 -4.20 4.00 -1.36
N GLY A 29 -4.76 2.82 -1.58
CA GLY A 29 -5.44 2.47 -2.82
C GLY A 29 -4.55 2.57 -4.06
N MET A 30 -3.27 2.24 -3.95
CA MET A 30 -2.32 2.28 -5.06
C MET A 30 -2.67 1.28 -6.16
N ARG A 31 -2.30 1.61 -7.42
CA ARG A 31 -2.30 0.62 -8.49
C ARG A 31 -1.12 -0.34 -8.31
N LEU A 32 -1.27 -1.57 -8.79
CA LEU A 32 -0.20 -2.57 -8.75
C LEU A 32 1.10 -2.07 -9.38
N SER A 33 1.02 -1.45 -10.56
CA SER A 33 2.18 -0.89 -11.26
C SER A 33 2.83 0.25 -10.48
N GLU A 34 2.03 1.08 -9.82
CA GLU A 34 2.52 2.16 -8.96
C GLU A 34 3.30 1.60 -7.78
N LEU A 35 2.74 0.64 -7.05
CA LEU A 35 3.39 0.01 -5.89
C LEU A 35 4.74 -0.61 -6.27
N VAL A 36 4.79 -1.33 -7.39
CA VAL A 36 6.03 -1.98 -7.86
C VAL A 36 7.09 -0.97 -8.27
N SER A 37 6.69 0.19 -8.79
CA SER A 37 7.62 1.23 -9.27
C SER A 37 8.26 2.07 -8.17
N ILE A 38 7.76 2.04 -6.93
CA ILE A 38 8.25 2.87 -5.84
C ILE A 38 9.75 2.66 -5.61
N ASN A 39 10.48 3.77 -5.53
CA ASN A 39 11.87 3.82 -5.11
C ASN A 39 11.98 4.39 -3.69
N LEU A 40 13.10 4.14 -3.02
CA LEU A 40 13.38 4.72 -1.71
C LEU A 40 13.43 6.26 -1.76
N SER A 41 13.88 6.83 -2.89
CA SER A 41 13.93 8.27 -3.12
C SER A 41 12.58 8.94 -3.34
N ASP A 42 11.50 8.15 -3.51
CA ASP A 42 10.16 8.70 -3.70
C ASP A 42 9.48 9.08 -2.38
N PHE A 43 10.06 8.67 -1.25
CA PHE A 43 9.57 9.04 0.07
C PHE A 43 10.03 10.44 0.48
N LYS A 44 9.09 11.21 1.01
CA LYS A 44 9.37 12.48 1.68
C LYS A 44 8.39 12.60 2.85
N ASP A 45 8.94 12.57 4.07
CA ASP A 45 8.16 12.60 5.31
C ASP A 45 7.07 11.50 5.33
N ASP A 46 5.81 11.88 5.35
CA ASP A 46 4.63 11.00 5.33
C ASP A 46 3.97 10.91 3.94
N THR A 47 4.73 11.17 2.88
CA THR A 47 4.25 11.10 1.50
C THR A 47 5.11 10.24 0.61
N ILE A 48 4.49 9.65 -0.42
CA ILE A 48 5.19 8.99 -1.53
C ILE A 48 4.82 9.68 -2.82
N ARG A 49 5.81 10.06 -3.61
CA ARG A 49 5.62 10.55 -4.96
C ARG A 49 5.46 9.37 -5.92
N ILE A 50 4.32 9.29 -6.57
CA ILE A 50 3.99 8.24 -7.54
C ILE A 50 3.94 8.84 -8.93
N THR A 51 4.60 8.19 -9.89
CA THR A 51 4.50 8.51 -11.30
C THR A 51 3.50 7.57 -11.97
N GLY A 52 2.40 8.11 -12.45
CA GLY A 52 1.35 7.38 -13.16
C GLY A 52 1.55 7.36 -14.68
N LYS A 53 0.49 6.94 -15.38
CA LYS A 53 0.46 6.92 -16.87
C LYS A 53 0.67 8.34 -17.41
N GLY A 54 1.44 8.46 -18.49
CA GLY A 54 1.74 9.76 -19.12
C GLY A 54 2.72 10.62 -18.29
N SER A 55 3.52 10.02 -17.41
CA SER A 55 4.50 10.71 -16.56
C SER A 55 3.89 11.72 -15.57
N LYS A 56 2.57 11.68 -15.35
CA LYS A 56 1.91 12.52 -14.36
C LYS A 56 2.28 12.06 -12.95
N GLN A 57 2.72 13.00 -12.14
CA GLN A 57 3.09 12.74 -10.75
C GLN A 57 1.95 13.14 -9.82
N ARG A 58 1.75 12.35 -8.76
CA ARG A 58 0.91 12.70 -7.62
C ARG A 58 1.58 12.32 -6.30
N LEU A 59 1.18 12.98 -5.25
CA LEU A 59 1.55 12.60 -3.89
C LEU A 59 0.51 11.63 -3.32
N VAL A 60 0.99 10.60 -2.66
CA VAL A 60 0.18 9.68 -1.87
C VAL A 60 0.52 9.90 -0.40
N TYR A 61 -0.48 10.27 0.38
CA TYR A 61 -0.35 10.52 1.82
C TYR A 61 -0.40 9.20 2.59
N LEU A 62 0.50 9.06 3.55
CA LEU A 62 0.63 7.87 4.39
C LEU A 62 0.04 8.16 5.77
N ASN A 63 -0.87 7.32 6.21
CA ASN A 63 -1.33 7.33 7.60
C ASN A 63 -0.30 6.64 8.52
N PRO A 64 -0.45 6.74 9.85
CA PRO A 64 0.49 6.15 10.80
C PRO A 64 0.75 4.66 10.59
N ALA A 65 -0.26 3.86 10.21
CA ALA A 65 -0.10 2.44 9.92
C ALA A 65 0.82 2.19 8.72
N CYS A 66 0.69 2.99 7.66
CA CYS A 66 1.54 2.90 6.48
C CYS A 66 2.99 3.30 6.81
N VAL A 67 3.18 4.39 7.55
CA VAL A 67 4.51 4.86 7.96
C VAL A 67 5.22 3.80 8.80
N ASP A 68 4.52 3.20 9.77
CA ASP A 68 5.06 2.15 10.62
C ASP A 68 5.42 0.89 9.80
N ALA A 69 4.52 0.42 8.95
CA ALA A 69 4.75 -0.73 8.09
C ALA A 69 5.96 -0.54 7.15
N VAL A 70 6.11 0.65 6.57
CA VAL A 70 7.27 0.98 5.73
C VAL A 70 8.56 0.98 6.55
N LYS A 71 8.58 1.57 7.74
CA LYS A 71 9.77 1.59 8.61
C LYS A 71 10.22 0.19 9.00
N GLN A 72 9.28 -0.67 9.40
CA GLN A 72 9.58 -2.05 9.77
C GLN A 72 10.11 -2.85 8.58
N TYR A 73 9.49 -2.70 7.41
CA TYR A 73 9.98 -3.35 6.20
C TYR A 73 11.37 -2.85 5.80
N LEU A 74 11.64 -1.55 5.88
CA LEU A 74 12.97 -1.01 5.55
C LEU A 74 14.06 -1.57 6.48
N ALA A 75 13.77 -1.75 7.75
CA ALA A 75 14.69 -2.39 8.70
C ALA A 75 14.97 -3.86 8.33
N ALA A 76 13.94 -4.62 7.93
CA ALA A 76 14.09 -6.00 7.47
C ALA A 76 14.83 -6.06 6.11
N ARG A 77 14.49 -5.15 5.18
CA ARG A 77 15.14 -5.03 3.87
C ARG A 77 16.64 -4.75 3.98
N ALA A 78 17.05 -3.91 4.94
CA ALA A 78 18.46 -3.57 5.16
C ALA A 78 19.33 -4.76 5.57
N LYS A 79 18.70 -5.83 6.10
CA LYS A 79 19.39 -7.08 6.48
C LYS A 79 19.61 -8.05 5.33
N LEU A 80 19.13 -7.73 4.12
CA LEU A 80 19.31 -8.60 2.95
C LEU A 80 20.74 -8.49 2.41
N GLU A 81 21.49 -9.59 2.47
CA GLU A 81 22.87 -9.67 1.98
C GLU A 81 22.97 -9.64 0.45
N ASN A 82 21.94 -10.14 -0.25
CA ASN A 82 21.94 -10.29 -1.69
C ASN A 82 21.25 -9.15 -2.44
N LEU A 83 21.13 -7.98 -1.84
CA LEU A 83 20.40 -6.84 -2.39
C LEU A 83 21.06 -6.31 -3.68
N LYS A 84 20.41 -6.50 -4.83
CA LYS A 84 20.87 -6.07 -6.17
C LYS A 84 20.25 -4.75 -6.60
N ASP A 85 18.94 -4.56 -6.41
CA ASP A 85 18.25 -3.29 -6.67
C ASP A 85 18.21 -2.47 -5.38
N LYS A 86 19.17 -1.56 -5.23
CA LYS A 86 19.27 -0.70 -4.05
C LYS A 86 18.22 0.42 -4.03
N GLN A 87 17.64 0.75 -5.18
CA GLN A 87 16.66 1.84 -5.30
C GLN A 87 15.23 1.37 -5.04
N ALA A 88 14.86 0.18 -5.51
CA ALA A 88 13.52 -0.35 -5.38
C ALA A 88 13.07 -0.46 -3.92
N LEU A 89 11.84 0.00 -3.60
CA LEU A 89 11.26 -0.29 -2.29
C LEU A 89 11.07 -1.80 -2.14
N PHE A 90 10.27 -2.42 -3.00
CA PHE A 90 9.92 -3.83 -2.89
C PHE A 90 10.86 -4.73 -3.70
N VAL A 91 11.58 -5.59 -2.99
CA VAL A 91 12.56 -6.51 -3.56
C VAL A 91 12.25 -7.96 -3.19
N SER A 92 12.71 -8.86 -4.05
CA SER A 92 12.65 -10.31 -3.80
C SER A 92 13.73 -10.71 -2.80
N ARG A 93 13.35 -11.40 -1.71
CA ARG A 93 14.30 -11.98 -0.76
C ARG A 93 15.30 -12.91 -1.44
N ARG A 94 14.83 -13.72 -2.41
CA ARG A 94 15.68 -14.69 -3.10
C ARG A 94 16.67 -14.06 -4.08
N THR A 95 16.27 -13.02 -4.83
CA THR A 95 17.09 -12.49 -5.93
C THR A 95 17.67 -11.11 -5.65
N GLY A 96 17.20 -10.39 -4.64
CA GLY A 96 17.59 -9.02 -4.32
C GLY A 96 17.16 -7.99 -5.36
N ARG A 97 16.36 -8.37 -6.37
CA ARG A 97 15.87 -7.50 -7.43
C ARG A 97 14.45 -7.02 -7.15
N ARG A 98 14.05 -5.92 -7.77
CA ARG A 98 12.68 -5.39 -7.74
C ARG A 98 11.66 -6.49 -8.04
N LEU A 99 10.56 -6.49 -7.31
CA LEU A 99 9.44 -7.39 -7.60
C LEU A 99 8.77 -7.00 -8.92
N SER A 100 8.37 -8.01 -9.69
CA SER A 100 7.52 -7.81 -10.86
C SER A 100 6.05 -7.71 -10.46
N PRO A 101 5.19 -7.06 -11.29
CA PRO A 101 3.74 -7.03 -11.04
C PRO A 101 3.16 -8.43 -10.83
N ARG A 102 3.52 -9.38 -11.69
CA ARG A 102 3.08 -10.79 -11.57
C ARG A 102 3.46 -11.41 -10.23
N ARG A 103 4.66 -11.10 -9.70
CA ARG A 103 5.07 -11.65 -8.40
C ARG A 103 4.27 -11.05 -7.26
N VAL A 104 3.94 -9.78 -7.33
CA VAL A 104 3.06 -9.12 -6.33
C VAL A 104 1.65 -9.72 -6.38
N GLU A 105 1.09 -9.96 -7.58
CA GLU A 105 -0.21 -10.64 -7.71
C GLU A 105 -0.20 -12.04 -7.05
N GLN A 106 0.86 -12.82 -7.27
CA GLN A 106 1.02 -14.13 -6.64
C GLN A 106 1.09 -14.02 -5.11
N ILE A 107 1.81 -13.04 -4.59
CA ILE A 107 1.90 -12.78 -3.14
C ILE A 107 0.52 -12.43 -2.59
N VAL A 108 -0.19 -11.48 -3.20
CA VAL A 108 -1.54 -11.08 -2.76
C VAL A 108 -2.50 -12.27 -2.79
N SER A 109 -2.50 -13.04 -3.88
CA SER A 109 -3.34 -14.24 -4.01
C SER A 109 -3.03 -15.27 -2.92
N HIS A 110 -1.76 -15.48 -2.60
CA HIS A 110 -1.35 -16.39 -1.53
C HIS A 110 -1.86 -15.91 -0.16
N GLN A 111 -1.69 -14.63 0.16
CA GLN A 111 -2.14 -14.09 1.45
C GLN A 111 -3.68 -14.13 1.59
N LEU A 112 -4.40 -13.84 0.50
CA LEU A 112 -5.85 -13.99 0.47
C LEU A 112 -6.30 -15.43 0.75
N LYS A 113 -5.57 -16.41 0.20
CA LYS A 113 -5.83 -17.82 0.47
C LYS A 113 -5.55 -18.19 1.94
N CYS A 114 -4.44 -17.71 2.50
CA CYS A 114 -4.10 -17.92 3.92
C CYS A 114 -5.18 -17.35 4.86
N ALA A 115 -5.76 -16.21 4.51
CA ALA A 115 -6.84 -15.58 5.26
C ALA A 115 -8.25 -16.17 4.96
N GLY A 116 -8.35 -17.24 4.15
CA GLY A 116 -9.64 -17.84 3.79
C GLY A 116 -10.51 -17.00 2.85
N LEU A 117 -9.90 -16.04 2.15
CA LEU A 117 -10.58 -15.08 1.28
C LEU A 117 -10.44 -15.38 -0.22
N ASP A 118 -9.93 -16.54 -0.60
CA ASP A 118 -9.63 -16.91 -1.99
C ASP A 118 -10.88 -17.12 -2.86
N GLY A 119 -12.02 -17.50 -2.28
CA GLY A 119 -13.29 -17.70 -2.99
C GLY A 119 -14.01 -16.42 -3.43
N TYR A 120 -13.61 -15.25 -2.96
CA TYR A 120 -14.35 -13.99 -3.14
C TYR A 120 -13.86 -13.15 -4.34
N GLY A 121 -12.93 -13.67 -5.13
CA GLY A 121 -12.37 -13.00 -6.31
C GLY A 121 -11.60 -11.72 -5.97
N TYR A 122 -11.01 -11.64 -4.79
CA TYR A 122 -10.13 -10.53 -4.41
C TYR A 122 -8.85 -10.52 -5.25
N SER A 123 -8.31 -9.32 -5.45
CA SER A 123 -7.13 -9.05 -6.26
C SER A 123 -6.55 -7.70 -5.84
N PRO A 124 -5.33 -7.32 -6.27
CA PRO A 124 -4.81 -5.97 -6.03
C PRO A 124 -5.77 -4.86 -6.44
N HIS A 125 -6.50 -5.05 -7.53
CA HIS A 125 -7.51 -4.10 -8.00
C HIS A 125 -8.69 -3.98 -7.02
N LYS A 126 -9.18 -5.10 -6.50
CA LYS A 126 -10.25 -5.09 -5.49
C LYS A 126 -9.79 -4.54 -4.14
N LEU A 127 -8.54 -4.78 -3.72
CA LEU A 127 -7.98 -4.15 -2.52
C LEU A 127 -7.96 -2.61 -2.67
N ARG A 128 -7.64 -2.11 -3.86
CA ARG A 128 -7.76 -0.68 -4.16
C ARG A 128 -9.21 -0.18 -4.07
N HIS A 129 -10.18 -0.94 -4.54
CA HIS A 129 -11.60 -0.60 -4.37
C HIS A 129 -12.01 -0.59 -2.90
N THR A 130 -11.50 -1.53 -2.11
CA THR A 130 -11.72 -1.55 -0.66
C THR A 130 -11.18 -0.29 -0.01
N ALA A 131 -9.96 0.13 -0.33
CA ALA A 131 -9.38 1.38 0.16
C ALA A 131 -10.26 2.59 -0.19
N ALA A 132 -10.72 2.70 -1.44
CA ALA A 132 -11.63 3.75 -1.86
C ALA A 132 -12.94 3.77 -1.06
N THR A 133 -13.52 2.59 -0.81
CA THR A 133 -14.75 2.43 -0.03
C THR A 133 -14.54 2.84 1.43
N LEU A 134 -13.41 2.48 2.04
CA LEU A 134 -13.08 2.86 3.42
C LEU A 134 -12.89 4.37 3.54
N MET A 135 -12.20 5.01 2.60
CA MET A 135 -12.02 6.46 2.56
C MET A 135 -13.37 7.19 2.38
N TYR A 136 -14.24 6.68 1.52
CA TYR A 136 -15.57 7.25 1.31
C TYR A 136 -16.43 7.16 2.56
N ARG A 137 -16.51 5.98 3.18
CA ARG A 137 -17.41 5.72 4.32
C ARG A 137 -16.95 6.38 5.61
N HIS A 138 -15.64 6.41 5.87
CA HIS A 138 -15.07 6.85 7.13
C HIS A 138 -14.38 8.21 7.03
N GLY A 139 -13.87 8.57 5.84
CA GLY A 139 -13.15 9.82 5.61
C GLY A 139 -14.03 11.00 5.25
N GLN A 140 -15.35 10.79 5.10
CA GLN A 140 -16.26 11.82 4.56
C GLN A 140 -15.72 12.44 3.26
N ALA A 141 -14.94 11.64 2.50
CA ALA A 141 -14.35 12.08 1.25
C ALA A 141 -15.45 12.23 0.21
N ASP A 142 -15.57 13.42 -0.36
CA ASP A 142 -16.39 13.58 -1.57
C ASP A 142 -15.73 12.88 -2.77
N MET A 143 -16.50 12.71 -3.84
CA MET A 143 -16.01 11.99 -5.03
C MET A 143 -14.80 12.66 -5.70
N LEU A 144 -14.64 13.97 -5.54
CA LEU A 144 -13.49 14.72 -6.08
C LEU A 144 -12.23 14.42 -5.30
N THR A 145 -12.31 14.48 -3.97
CA THR A 145 -11.21 14.12 -3.06
C THR A 145 -10.75 12.69 -3.31
N LEU A 146 -11.68 11.74 -3.47
CA LEU A 146 -11.33 10.35 -3.77
C LEU A 146 -10.64 10.20 -5.13
N LYS A 147 -11.13 10.90 -6.16
CA LYS A 147 -10.49 10.87 -7.49
C LYS A 147 -9.07 11.40 -7.46
N GLU A 148 -8.81 12.45 -6.68
CA GLU A 148 -7.47 13.02 -6.51
C GLU A 148 -6.54 12.04 -5.77
N ILE A 149 -6.95 11.53 -4.62
CA ILE A 149 -6.18 10.56 -3.83
C ILE A 149 -5.85 9.32 -4.68
N LEU A 150 -6.83 8.81 -5.42
CA LEU A 150 -6.66 7.61 -6.23
C LEU A 150 -6.01 7.86 -7.59
N GLY A 151 -5.94 9.11 -8.08
CA GLY A 151 -5.38 9.43 -9.39
C GLY A 151 -6.22 8.87 -10.55
N HIS A 152 -7.53 9.12 -10.59
CA HIS A 152 -8.41 8.77 -11.70
C HIS A 152 -8.30 9.80 -12.84
N GLU A 153 -7.93 9.36 -14.06
CA GLU A 153 -7.61 10.21 -15.22
C GLU A 153 -8.81 10.88 -15.90
N HIS A 154 -10.04 10.47 -15.61
CA HIS A 154 -11.20 11.00 -16.34
C HIS A 154 -12.00 12.00 -15.51
N VAL A 155 -11.60 13.27 -15.59
CA VAL A 155 -12.50 14.40 -15.38
C VAL A 155 -12.24 15.43 -16.47
N SER A 156 -13.18 15.56 -17.39
CA SER A 156 -13.21 16.61 -18.43
C SER A 156 -13.61 17.99 -17.86
N THR A 157 -13.10 18.36 -16.71
CA THR A 157 -13.29 19.69 -16.11
C THR A 157 -12.01 20.11 -15.41
N THR A 158 -11.04 20.48 -16.23
CA THR A 158 -9.66 20.77 -15.81
C THR A 158 -9.47 22.17 -15.20
N GLU A 159 -10.48 22.98 -15.02
CA GLU A 159 -10.27 24.42 -14.75
C GLU A 159 -10.71 24.97 -13.40
N ILE A 160 -11.33 24.20 -12.50
CA ILE A 160 -11.90 24.79 -11.27
C ILE A 160 -11.24 24.32 -9.96
N TYR A 161 -10.37 23.30 -9.96
CA TYR A 161 -9.91 22.68 -8.72
C TYR A 161 -8.38 22.62 -8.56
N THR A 162 -7.75 23.78 -8.56
CA THR A 162 -6.29 23.89 -8.40
C THR A 162 -5.80 23.76 -6.95
N HIS A 163 -6.66 23.69 -5.96
CA HIS A 163 -6.23 23.61 -4.55
C HIS A 163 -7.24 22.83 -3.69
N LEU A 164 -7.29 21.50 -3.79
CA LEU A 164 -7.80 20.76 -2.66
C LEU A 164 -6.83 20.93 -1.49
N ASP A 165 -7.36 21.34 -0.34
CA ASP A 165 -6.56 21.60 0.85
C ASP A 165 -5.81 20.31 1.24
N THR A 166 -4.49 20.37 1.28
CA THR A 166 -3.60 19.27 1.71
C THR A 166 -4.07 18.67 3.04
N LYS A 167 -4.57 19.51 3.95
CA LYS A 167 -5.13 19.08 5.22
C LYS A 167 -6.31 18.13 5.03
N LYS A 168 -7.22 18.44 4.11
CA LYS A 168 -8.38 17.58 3.81
C LYS A 168 -7.95 16.20 3.29
N LEU A 169 -6.91 16.14 2.46
CA LEU A 169 -6.37 14.89 1.94
C LEU A 169 -5.77 14.03 3.08
N HIS A 170 -5.03 14.65 3.99
CA HIS A 170 -4.51 13.99 5.19
C HIS A 170 -5.63 13.49 6.11
N ASP A 171 -6.64 14.30 6.36
CA ASP A 171 -7.75 13.93 7.23
C ASP A 171 -8.51 12.71 6.69
N VAL A 172 -8.75 12.66 5.39
CA VAL A 172 -9.39 11.50 4.73
C VAL A 172 -8.56 10.23 4.89
N VAL A 173 -7.27 10.30 4.66
CA VAL A 173 -6.37 9.12 4.77
C VAL A 173 -6.25 8.66 6.22
N ASN A 174 -6.19 9.58 7.17
CA ASN A 174 -6.09 9.28 8.59
C ASN A 174 -7.40 8.75 9.21
N SER A 175 -8.54 9.02 8.61
CA SER A 175 -9.85 8.53 9.09
C SER A 175 -10.13 7.07 8.72
N SER A 176 -9.26 6.43 7.94
CA SER A 176 -9.37 5.00 7.65
C SER A 176 -9.39 4.18 8.95
N PRO A 177 -10.32 3.23 9.13
CA PRO A 177 -10.32 2.34 10.29
C PRO A 177 -9.04 1.49 10.40
N LEU A 178 -8.25 1.44 9.33
CA LEU A 178 -6.95 0.76 9.29
C LEU A 178 -5.78 1.68 9.62
N ALA A 179 -5.99 3.00 9.80
CA ALA A 179 -4.92 3.98 10.01
C ALA A 179 -4.12 3.78 11.31
N GLY A 180 -4.74 3.17 12.32
CA GLY A 180 -4.13 2.88 13.60
C GLY A 180 -3.70 1.42 13.78
N VAL A 181 -3.84 0.59 12.77
CA VAL A 181 -3.47 -0.85 12.85
C VAL A 181 -1.96 -0.97 12.88
N LYS A 182 -1.45 -1.59 13.96
CA LYS A 182 -0.03 -1.89 14.11
C LYS A 182 0.27 -3.27 13.55
N MET A 183 1.45 -3.42 12.98
CA MET A 183 1.96 -4.74 12.57
C MET A 183 1.96 -5.67 13.77
N PRO A 184 1.28 -6.83 13.74
CA PRO A 184 1.40 -7.83 14.77
C PRO A 184 2.87 -8.24 14.88
N ARG A 185 3.39 -8.35 16.10
CA ARG A 185 4.72 -8.94 16.27
C ARG A 185 4.62 -10.39 15.79
N PRO A 186 5.56 -10.88 14.96
CA PRO A 186 5.64 -12.31 14.72
C PRO A 186 5.67 -12.99 16.07
N ALA A 187 4.78 -13.96 16.29
CA ALA A 187 4.90 -14.82 17.47
C ALA A 187 6.34 -15.33 17.48
N ASP A 188 7.08 -15.01 18.53
CA ASP A 188 8.43 -15.49 18.69
C ASP A 188 8.40 -16.97 18.33
N SER A 189 9.20 -17.36 17.36
CA SER A 189 9.49 -18.75 17.08
C SER A 189 10.25 -19.29 18.29
N GLN A 190 9.50 -19.50 19.38
CA GLN A 190 9.98 -20.24 20.51
C GLN A 190 10.04 -21.71 20.12
N GLY A 191 11.24 -22.15 19.86
CA GLY A 191 11.69 -23.50 20.13
C GLY A 191 11.12 -24.60 19.25
N LEU A 192 11.89 -25.04 18.30
CA LEU A 192 12.22 -26.47 18.15
C LEU A 192 13.70 -26.58 17.79
#